data_bf5e21c2fed1122214843756cf4d2790
#
_entry.id   bf5e21c2fed1122214843756cf4d2790
#
_cell.length_a   1.000
_cell.length_b   1.000
_cell.length_c   1.000
_cell.angle_alpha   90.00
_cell.angle_beta   90.00
_cell.angle_gamma   90.00
#
_symmetry.space_group_name_H-M   'P 1'
#
loop_
_entity.id
_entity.type
_entity.pdbx_description
1 polymer ?
#
loop_
_entity_poly.entity_id
_entity_poly.type
_entity_poly.pdbx_seq_one_letter_code
_entity_poly.pdbx_strand_id
1 'polypeptide(L)'
;SGEDILASDIKPDIVYLDIQMSGIDGIAVGNSLVKSYPAAIIIIITSFPEYLDEAMRFHVFRYISKPVESKRFMRNLEDAISEFNSIGGRIIVKCKGTTYILSAKDIIMVEVNPHCRNLTIHTVSDTYTTTQTLASIKSMLPSGSFYQSHRCYIVNMNYIMSYNNSRIYMENHLYADIALRKYNDFFNTY
;
A
#
# COMPACT_ATOMS: atom_id res chain seq x y z
N SER A 1 -27.21 7.36 0.09
CA SER A 1 -27.57 6.22 0.96
C SER A 1 -26.58 5.07 0.79
N GLY A 2 -26.69 4.03 1.64
CA GLY A 2 -25.88 2.82 1.52
C GLY A 2 -26.16 2.05 0.22
N GLU A 3 -27.40 2.07 -0.22
CA GLU A 3 -27.82 1.46 -1.49
C GLU A 3 -27.19 2.15 -2.70
N ASP A 4 -27.06 3.47 -2.67
CA ASP A 4 -26.51 4.24 -3.80
C ASP A 4 -25.04 3.88 -4.05
N ILE A 5 -24.24 3.70 -2.99
CA ILE A 5 -22.83 3.32 -3.17
C ILE A 5 -22.69 1.89 -3.67
N LEU A 6 -23.57 0.98 -3.23
CA LEU A 6 -23.53 -0.42 -3.68
C LEU A 6 -24.05 -0.58 -5.11
N ALA A 7 -24.93 0.32 -5.57
CA ALA A 7 -25.46 0.34 -6.94
C ALA A 7 -24.59 1.15 -7.91
N SER A 8 -23.58 1.89 -7.43
CA SER A 8 -22.74 2.74 -8.26
C SER A 8 -21.59 1.95 -8.90
N ASP A 9 -21.16 2.36 -10.10
CA ASP A 9 -19.94 1.85 -10.76
C ASP A 9 -18.65 2.49 -10.20
N ILE A 10 -18.77 3.31 -9.14
CA ILE A 10 -17.63 3.99 -8.52
C ILE A 10 -16.83 2.95 -7.73
N LYS A 11 -15.54 2.87 -7.99
CA LYS A 11 -14.58 2.08 -7.20
C LYS A 11 -13.94 3.00 -6.16
N PRO A 12 -14.40 2.96 -4.91
CA PRO A 12 -13.87 3.86 -3.89
C PRO A 12 -12.49 3.40 -3.43
N ASP A 13 -11.60 4.36 -3.21
CA ASP A 13 -10.28 4.13 -2.61
C ASP A 13 -10.33 4.29 -1.09
N ILE A 14 -11.06 5.30 -0.61
CA ILE A 14 -11.26 5.58 0.83
C ILE A 14 -12.75 5.82 1.06
N VAL A 15 -13.31 5.15 2.05
CA VAL A 15 -14.72 5.25 2.42
C VAL A 15 -14.85 5.70 3.87
N TYR A 16 -15.57 6.79 4.09
CA TYR A 16 -16.08 7.15 5.40
C TYR A 16 -17.51 6.65 5.52
N LEU A 17 -17.74 5.71 6.43
CA LEU A 17 -19.00 5.00 6.58
C LEU A 17 -19.65 5.32 7.92
N ASP A 18 -20.84 5.86 7.89
CA ASP A 18 -21.68 5.92 9.09
C ASP A 18 -22.41 4.58 9.28
N ILE A 19 -22.48 4.10 10.51
CA ILE A 19 -23.21 2.87 10.82
C ILE A 19 -24.71 3.13 10.78
N GLN A 20 -25.17 4.22 11.38
CA GLN A 20 -26.59 4.56 11.37
C GLN A 20 -26.93 5.45 10.17
N MET A 21 -27.43 4.81 9.15
CA MET A 21 -27.98 5.48 7.97
C MET A 21 -29.45 5.07 7.78
N SER A 22 -30.24 5.93 7.13
CA SER A 22 -31.58 5.54 6.67
C SER A 22 -31.45 4.50 5.55
N GLY A 23 -32.14 3.37 5.68
CA GLY A 23 -32.09 2.26 4.70
C GLY A 23 -31.23 1.10 5.19
N ILE A 24 -30.27 0.65 4.38
CA ILE A 24 -29.41 -0.48 4.73
C ILE A 24 -28.45 -0.08 5.86
N ASP A 25 -28.31 -0.98 6.84
CA ASP A 25 -27.35 -0.85 7.94
C ASP A 25 -25.90 -0.67 7.42
N GLY A 26 -25.18 0.30 7.98
CA GLY A 26 -23.80 0.59 7.63
C GLY A 26 -22.84 -0.61 7.80
N ILE A 27 -23.11 -1.53 8.73
CA ILE A 27 -22.36 -2.78 8.89
C ILE A 27 -22.53 -3.67 7.65
N ALA A 28 -23.76 -3.81 7.15
CA ALA A 28 -24.04 -4.59 5.93
C ALA A 28 -23.37 -3.96 4.69
N VAL A 29 -23.38 -2.62 4.61
CA VAL A 29 -22.67 -1.88 3.55
C VAL A 29 -21.17 -2.12 3.66
N GLY A 30 -20.58 -1.98 4.85
CA GLY A 30 -19.15 -2.23 5.09
C GLY A 30 -18.71 -3.63 4.67
N ASN A 31 -19.46 -4.66 5.05
CA ASN A 31 -19.19 -6.04 4.64
C ASN A 31 -19.26 -6.24 3.12
N SER A 32 -20.18 -5.57 2.44
CA SER A 32 -20.31 -5.62 0.98
C SER A 32 -19.15 -4.89 0.29
N LEU A 33 -18.73 -3.74 0.82
CA LEU A 33 -17.60 -2.97 0.31
C LEU A 33 -16.29 -3.76 0.42
N VAL A 34 -16.00 -4.41 1.54
CA VAL A 34 -14.80 -5.25 1.71
C VAL A 34 -14.76 -6.38 0.69
N LYS A 35 -15.90 -7.00 0.39
CA LYS A 35 -15.97 -8.09 -0.61
C LYS A 35 -15.76 -7.58 -2.03
N SER A 36 -16.36 -6.44 -2.37
CA SER A 36 -16.31 -5.87 -3.72
C SER A 36 -15.03 -5.09 -3.99
N TYR A 37 -14.47 -4.46 -2.98
CA TYR A 37 -13.29 -3.58 -3.05
C TYR A 37 -12.29 -3.90 -1.93
N PRO A 38 -11.58 -5.05 -1.98
CA PRO A 38 -10.68 -5.49 -0.90
C PRO A 38 -9.53 -4.52 -0.58
N ALA A 39 -9.20 -3.64 -1.53
CA ALA A 39 -8.15 -2.62 -1.36
C ALA A 39 -8.68 -1.27 -0.86
N ALA A 40 -9.99 -1.11 -0.68
CA ALA A 40 -10.56 0.13 -0.17
C ALA A 40 -10.29 0.29 1.34
N ILE A 41 -9.88 1.49 1.73
CA ILE A 41 -9.69 1.86 3.14
C ILE A 41 -11.03 2.27 3.73
N ILE A 42 -11.54 1.50 4.70
CA ILE A 42 -12.82 1.80 5.35
C ILE A 42 -12.59 2.45 6.71
N ILE A 43 -13.12 3.63 6.90
CA ILE A 43 -13.13 4.39 8.15
C ILE A 43 -14.58 4.53 8.61
N ILE A 44 -14.88 4.04 9.80
CA ILE A 44 -16.20 4.18 10.39
C ILE A 44 -16.30 5.49 11.17
N ILE A 45 -17.39 6.23 10.95
CA ILE A 45 -17.74 7.44 11.70
C ILE A 45 -19.14 7.25 12.28
N THR A 46 -19.25 7.11 13.60
CA THR A 46 -20.57 6.93 14.23
C THR A 46 -20.64 7.53 15.64
N SER A 47 -21.86 7.76 16.13
CA SER A 47 -22.13 8.13 17.52
C SER A 47 -22.31 6.92 18.46
N PHE A 48 -22.26 5.69 17.92
CA PHE A 48 -22.66 4.47 18.62
C PHE A 48 -21.47 3.52 18.80
N PRO A 49 -20.78 3.59 19.96
CA PRO A 49 -19.60 2.75 20.22
C PRO A 49 -19.93 1.26 20.38
N GLU A 50 -21.18 0.90 20.65
CA GLU A 50 -21.65 -0.47 20.80
C GLU A 50 -21.50 -1.32 19.53
N TYR A 51 -21.42 -0.69 18.36
CA TYR A 51 -21.20 -1.37 17.08
C TYR A 51 -19.71 -1.61 16.75
N LEU A 52 -18.80 -1.22 17.66
CA LEU A 52 -17.37 -1.34 17.42
C LEU A 52 -16.95 -2.80 17.21
N ASP A 53 -17.43 -3.71 18.04
CA ASP A 53 -17.06 -5.13 17.97
C ASP A 53 -17.57 -5.77 16.65
N GLU A 54 -18.72 -5.35 16.19
CA GLU A 54 -19.31 -5.82 14.94
C GLU A 54 -18.57 -5.27 13.71
N ALA A 55 -18.20 -4.00 13.77
CA ALA A 55 -17.40 -3.32 12.76
C ALA A 55 -15.99 -3.90 12.63
N MET A 56 -15.38 -4.35 13.72
CA MET A 56 -14.04 -4.96 13.72
C MET A 56 -14.00 -6.36 13.07
N ARG A 57 -15.14 -6.98 12.78
CA ARG A 57 -15.19 -8.27 12.07
C ARG A 57 -14.85 -8.16 10.58
N PHE A 58 -14.98 -6.98 9.99
CA PHE A 58 -14.49 -6.71 8.65
C PHE A 58 -13.39 -5.66 8.74
N HIS A 59 -12.28 -5.84 8.07
CA HIS A 59 -11.06 -5.05 8.15
C HIS A 59 -11.29 -3.54 8.07
N VAL A 60 -11.68 -2.91 9.19
CA VAL A 60 -11.83 -1.47 9.32
C VAL A 60 -10.47 -0.86 9.62
N PHE A 61 -10.04 0.10 8.81
CA PHE A 61 -8.80 0.82 9.03
C PHE A 61 -8.85 1.62 10.32
N ARG A 62 -9.98 2.32 10.56
CA ARG A 62 -10.13 3.15 11.75
C ARG A 62 -11.59 3.38 12.12
N TYR A 63 -11.81 3.61 13.40
CA TYR A 63 -13.09 4.02 13.97
C TYR A 63 -12.97 5.45 14.54
N ILE A 64 -13.95 6.30 14.25
CA ILE A 64 -14.02 7.69 14.71
C ILE A 64 -15.40 7.94 15.32
N SER A 65 -15.44 8.32 16.60
CA SER A 65 -16.68 8.73 17.27
C SER A 65 -17.08 10.15 16.86
N LYS A 66 -18.37 10.39 16.65
CA LYS A 66 -18.93 11.73 16.50
C LYS A 66 -19.02 12.42 17.89
N PRO A 67 -18.84 13.75 17.98
CA PRO A 67 -18.54 14.72 16.91
C PRO A 67 -17.08 14.59 16.42
N VAL A 68 -16.88 14.77 15.12
CA VAL A 68 -15.54 14.68 14.51
C VAL A 68 -14.91 16.07 14.44
N GLU A 69 -13.84 16.27 15.18
CA GLU A 69 -13.04 17.49 15.09
C GLU A 69 -12.25 17.55 13.76
N SER A 70 -12.17 18.74 13.16
CA SER A 70 -11.45 18.92 11.88
C SER A 70 -10.01 18.42 11.91
N LYS A 71 -9.27 18.69 12.99
CA LYS A 71 -7.87 18.20 13.14
C LYS A 71 -7.80 16.67 13.16
N ARG A 72 -8.74 16.02 13.86
CA ARG A 72 -8.81 14.57 13.95
C ARG A 72 -9.19 13.96 12.59
N PHE A 73 -10.14 14.59 11.87
CA PHE A 73 -10.52 14.18 10.52
C PHE A 73 -9.34 14.24 9.56
N MET A 74 -8.65 15.39 9.49
CA MET A 74 -7.50 15.58 8.59
C MET A 74 -6.38 14.57 8.85
N ARG A 75 -5.99 14.37 10.12
CA ARG A 75 -4.97 13.37 10.47
C ARG A 75 -5.39 11.96 10.06
N ASN A 76 -6.65 11.57 10.27
CA ASN A 76 -7.13 10.25 9.85
C ASN A 76 -7.18 10.10 8.33
N LEU A 77 -7.47 11.17 7.59
CA LEU A 77 -7.40 11.19 6.13
C LEU A 77 -5.96 11.05 5.62
N GLU A 78 -5.01 11.76 6.22
CA GLU A 78 -3.58 11.64 5.90
C GLU A 78 -3.06 10.21 6.15
N ASP A 79 -3.42 9.62 7.30
CA ASP A 79 -3.09 8.23 7.63
C ASP A 79 -3.72 7.26 6.62
N ALA A 80 -4.97 7.47 6.21
CA ALA A 80 -5.67 6.63 5.24
C ALA A 80 -5.06 6.75 3.83
N ILE A 81 -4.67 7.94 3.41
CA ILE A 81 -3.97 8.16 2.13
C ILE A 81 -2.60 7.46 2.17
N SER A 82 -1.88 7.55 3.28
CA SER A 82 -0.61 6.85 3.45
C SER A 82 -0.79 5.34 3.36
N GLU A 83 -1.80 4.78 4.02
CA GLU A 83 -2.15 3.36 3.97
C GLU A 83 -2.57 2.93 2.56
N PHE A 84 -3.45 3.70 1.90
CA PHE A 84 -3.87 3.43 0.52
C PHE A 84 -2.68 3.39 -0.43
N ASN A 85 -1.76 4.34 -0.29
CA ASN A 85 -0.53 4.36 -1.08
C ASN A 85 0.38 3.17 -0.75
N SER A 86 0.39 2.66 0.49
CA SER A 86 1.16 1.48 0.87
C SER A 86 0.58 0.18 0.31
N ILE A 87 -0.75 0.05 0.30
CA ILE A 87 -1.45 -1.15 -0.18
C ILE A 87 -1.53 -1.21 -1.71
N GLY A 88 -1.71 -0.08 -2.39
CA GLY A 88 -2.03 -0.02 -3.81
C GLY A 88 -1.31 1.05 -4.64
N GLY A 89 -0.25 1.67 -4.10
CA GLY A 89 0.49 2.72 -4.80
C GLY A 89 0.78 2.35 -6.25
N ARG A 90 0.42 3.23 -7.19
CA ARG A 90 0.77 3.07 -8.60
C ARG A 90 1.99 3.91 -8.91
N ILE A 91 2.98 3.29 -9.55
CA ILE A 91 4.17 4.01 -10.02
C ILE A 91 4.15 4.12 -11.55
N ILE A 92 4.69 5.23 -12.04
CA ILE A 92 4.81 5.49 -13.47
C ILE A 92 6.25 5.18 -13.89
N VAL A 93 6.40 4.21 -14.78
CA VAL A 93 7.70 3.75 -15.28
C VAL A 93 7.78 3.99 -16.79
N LYS A 94 8.82 4.71 -17.22
CA LYS A 94 9.07 5.01 -18.63
C LYS A 94 10.13 4.05 -19.17
N CYS A 95 9.72 3.16 -20.10
CA CYS A 95 10.58 2.15 -20.71
C CYS A 95 10.56 2.32 -22.25
N LYS A 96 11.69 2.65 -22.86
CA LYS A 96 11.86 2.71 -24.33
C LYS A 96 10.71 3.43 -25.08
N GLY A 97 10.29 4.59 -24.56
CA GLY A 97 9.21 5.39 -25.17
C GLY A 97 7.79 4.99 -24.75
N THR A 98 7.61 3.87 -24.07
CA THR A 98 6.32 3.45 -23.50
C THR A 98 6.23 3.81 -22.03
N THR A 99 5.07 4.29 -21.59
CA THR A 99 4.79 4.55 -20.18
C THR A 99 3.95 3.42 -19.62
N TYR A 100 4.47 2.78 -18.57
CA TYR A 100 3.78 1.73 -17.82
C TYR A 100 3.29 2.29 -16.49
N ILE A 101 2.11 1.87 -16.08
CA ILE A 101 1.55 2.14 -14.75
C ILE A 101 1.57 0.81 -14.01
N LEU A 102 2.51 0.67 -13.07
CA LEU A 102 2.70 -0.55 -12.30
C LEU A 102 2.06 -0.37 -10.91
N SER A 103 1.44 -1.43 -10.41
CA SER A 103 1.00 -1.46 -9.02
C SER A 103 2.20 -1.75 -8.11
N ALA A 104 2.42 -0.93 -7.10
CA ALA A 104 3.54 -1.11 -6.17
C ALA A 104 3.50 -2.47 -5.46
N LYS A 105 2.29 -2.98 -5.17
CA LYS A 105 2.11 -4.31 -4.56
C LYS A 105 2.68 -5.44 -5.42
N ASP A 106 2.73 -5.28 -6.74
CA ASP A 106 3.23 -6.30 -7.66
C ASP A 106 4.75 -6.21 -7.87
N ILE A 107 5.40 -5.18 -7.34
CA ILE A 107 6.85 -4.98 -7.43
C ILE A 107 7.54 -5.78 -6.32
N ILE A 108 8.44 -6.68 -6.71
CA ILE A 108 9.27 -7.48 -5.80
C ILE A 108 10.49 -6.67 -5.38
N MET A 109 11.22 -6.10 -6.35
CA MET A 109 12.39 -5.27 -6.07
C MET A 109 12.75 -4.37 -7.25
N VAL A 110 13.56 -3.36 -6.96
CA VAL A 110 14.19 -2.49 -7.94
C VAL A 110 15.71 -2.56 -7.77
N GLU A 111 16.43 -2.78 -8.85
CA GLU A 111 17.87 -2.81 -8.84
C GLU A 111 18.48 -1.87 -9.88
N VAL A 112 19.68 -1.37 -9.58
CA VAL A 112 20.52 -0.63 -10.53
C VAL A 112 21.39 -1.65 -11.28
N ASN A 113 21.27 -1.69 -12.59
CA ASN A 113 22.16 -2.50 -13.40
C ASN A 113 23.58 -1.90 -13.38
N PRO A 114 24.61 -2.63 -12.91
CA PRO A 114 25.95 -2.08 -12.75
C PRO A 114 26.63 -1.71 -14.09
N HIS A 115 26.23 -2.34 -15.18
CA HIS A 115 26.88 -2.14 -16.49
C HIS A 115 26.33 -0.97 -17.30
N CYS A 116 25.03 -0.69 -17.21
CA CYS A 116 24.39 0.34 -18.03
C CYS A 116 23.72 1.46 -17.22
N ARG A 117 23.79 1.43 -15.89
CA ARG A 117 23.15 2.37 -14.95
C ARG A 117 21.63 2.50 -15.10
N ASN A 118 20.99 1.64 -15.88
CA ASN A 118 19.55 1.56 -15.96
C ASN A 118 19.00 0.88 -14.70
N LEU A 119 17.74 1.14 -14.40
CA LEU A 119 17.03 0.39 -13.36
C LEU A 119 16.32 -0.79 -13.99
N THR A 120 16.33 -1.89 -13.26
CA THR A 120 15.48 -3.05 -13.51
C THR A 120 14.46 -3.13 -12.38
N ILE A 121 13.17 -3.14 -12.74
CA ILE A 121 12.06 -3.30 -11.81
C ILE A 121 11.51 -4.70 -12.03
N HIS A 122 11.64 -5.54 -11.02
CA HIS A 122 11.11 -6.90 -11.01
C HIS A 122 9.73 -6.90 -10.39
N THR A 123 8.75 -7.40 -11.12
CA THR A 123 7.39 -7.61 -10.64
C THR A 123 7.08 -9.11 -10.56
N VAL A 124 5.94 -9.45 -10.02
CA VAL A 124 5.48 -10.86 -9.93
C VAL A 124 5.32 -11.53 -11.30
N SER A 125 5.02 -10.76 -12.34
CA SER A 125 4.75 -11.26 -13.70
C SER A 125 5.85 -10.93 -14.70
N ASP A 126 6.48 -9.75 -14.58
CA ASP A 126 7.34 -9.18 -15.62
C ASP A 126 8.53 -8.41 -15.05
N THR A 127 9.45 -8.05 -15.96
CA THR A 127 10.61 -7.21 -15.64
C THR A 127 10.64 -5.99 -16.56
N TYR A 128 10.81 -4.79 -15.97
CA TYR A 128 10.84 -3.52 -16.68
C TYR A 128 12.19 -2.83 -16.54
N THR A 129 12.75 -2.35 -17.64
CA THR A 129 14.02 -1.60 -17.63
C THR A 129 13.78 -0.14 -17.97
N THR A 130 14.23 0.76 -17.09
CA THR A 130 14.04 2.20 -17.23
C THR A 130 15.34 2.99 -17.02
N THR A 131 15.42 4.18 -17.61
CA THR A 131 16.50 5.14 -17.40
C THR A 131 16.22 6.13 -16.26
N GLN A 132 15.05 6.00 -15.60
CA GLN A 132 14.75 6.79 -14.40
C GLN A 132 15.76 6.50 -13.28
N THR A 133 15.91 7.43 -12.34
CA THR A 133 16.84 7.23 -11.21
C THR A 133 16.19 6.43 -10.08
N LEU A 134 17.04 5.74 -9.30
CA LEU A 134 16.56 4.99 -8.12
C LEU A 134 15.85 5.92 -7.12
N ALA A 135 16.32 7.16 -6.97
CA ALA A 135 15.68 8.16 -6.10
C ALA A 135 14.28 8.55 -6.60
N SER A 136 14.10 8.71 -7.92
CA SER A 136 12.80 8.99 -8.53
C SER A 136 11.82 7.83 -8.34
N ILE A 137 12.26 6.59 -8.55
CA ILE A 137 11.39 5.43 -8.29
C ILE A 137 11.08 5.34 -6.80
N LYS A 138 12.08 5.50 -5.92
CA LYS A 138 11.87 5.46 -4.46
C LYS A 138 10.82 6.45 -3.98
N SER A 139 10.79 7.67 -4.52
CA SER A 139 9.81 8.68 -4.12
C SER A 139 8.36 8.37 -4.53
N MET A 140 8.17 7.44 -5.47
CA MET A 140 6.84 6.97 -5.91
C MET A 140 6.40 5.70 -5.18
N LEU A 141 7.33 4.99 -4.50
CA LEU A 141 7.03 3.75 -3.78
C LEU A 141 6.49 4.05 -2.38
N PRO A 142 5.54 3.27 -1.88
CA PRO A 142 5.03 3.37 -0.52
C PRO A 142 6.14 3.14 0.52
N SER A 143 6.34 4.09 1.43
CA SER A 143 7.43 4.06 2.41
C SER A 143 7.32 2.91 3.42
N GLY A 144 6.10 2.43 3.70
CA GLY A 144 5.87 1.35 4.68
C GLY A 144 6.14 -0.06 4.16
N SER A 145 6.21 -0.25 2.83
CA SER A 145 6.39 -1.58 2.22
C SER A 145 7.73 -1.77 1.54
N PHE A 146 8.48 -0.69 1.31
CA PHE A 146 9.74 -0.74 0.57
C PHE A 146 10.92 -0.26 1.40
N TYR A 147 11.98 -1.05 1.39
CA TYR A 147 13.22 -0.73 2.08
C TYR A 147 14.40 -0.66 1.10
N GLN A 148 15.21 0.39 1.22
CA GLN A 148 16.44 0.51 0.45
C GLN A 148 17.60 -0.16 1.18
N SER A 149 17.84 -1.44 0.90
CA SER A 149 18.87 -2.25 1.56
C SER A 149 20.30 -1.86 1.15
N HIS A 150 20.46 -1.37 -0.07
CA HIS A 150 21.77 -0.96 -0.63
C HIS A 150 21.61 0.25 -1.55
N ARG A 151 22.70 0.93 -1.90
CA ARG A 151 22.67 2.02 -2.90
C ARG A 151 22.12 1.61 -4.26
N CYS A 152 22.12 0.31 -4.55
CA CYS A 152 21.66 -0.27 -5.81
C CYS A 152 20.34 -1.02 -5.68
N TYR A 153 19.81 -1.23 -4.48
CA TYR A 153 18.63 -2.09 -4.28
C TYR A 153 17.57 -1.43 -3.43
N ILE A 154 16.32 -1.53 -3.88
CA ILE A 154 15.11 -1.30 -3.09
C ILE A 154 14.31 -2.60 -3.14
N VAL A 155 13.93 -3.11 -1.98
CA VAL A 155 13.18 -4.38 -1.83
C VAL A 155 11.80 -4.10 -1.27
N ASN A 156 10.82 -4.86 -1.73
CA ASN A 156 9.50 -4.90 -1.13
C ASN A 156 9.53 -5.93 0.01
N MET A 157 9.28 -5.47 1.23
CA MET A 157 9.36 -6.30 2.43
C MET A 157 8.34 -7.45 2.45
N ASN A 158 7.24 -7.31 1.71
CA ASN A 158 6.22 -8.36 1.60
C ASN A 158 6.66 -9.59 0.78
N TYR A 159 7.75 -9.48 0.01
CA TYR A 159 8.29 -10.55 -0.85
C TYR A 159 9.59 -11.14 -0.31
N ILE A 160 9.96 -10.84 0.92
CA ILE A 160 11.17 -11.40 1.55
C ILE A 160 10.88 -12.83 2.00
N MET A 161 11.68 -13.79 1.50
CA MET A 161 11.62 -15.19 1.93
C MET A 161 12.57 -15.47 3.09
N SER A 162 13.77 -14.92 3.04
CA SER A 162 14.80 -15.07 4.08
C SER A 162 15.88 -14.00 3.92
N TYR A 163 16.71 -13.82 4.94
CA TYR A 163 17.87 -12.93 4.87
C TYR A 163 19.02 -13.41 5.76
N ASN A 164 20.21 -12.92 5.46
CA ASN A 164 21.40 -13.07 6.31
C ASN A 164 22.11 -11.71 6.44
N ASN A 165 23.30 -11.68 7.05
CA ASN A 165 24.04 -10.45 7.32
C ASN A 165 24.45 -9.64 6.07
N SER A 166 24.35 -10.21 4.88
CA SER A 166 24.80 -9.57 3.64
C SER A 166 23.75 -9.55 2.53
N ARG A 167 22.73 -10.41 2.60
CA ARG A 167 21.74 -10.58 1.52
C ARG A 167 20.33 -10.78 2.03
N ILE A 168 19.39 -10.31 1.23
CA ILE A 168 17.96 -10.57 1.33
C ILE A 168 17.57 -11.45 0.15
N TYR A 169 16.95 -12.59 0.42
CA TYR A 169 16.43 -13.50 -0.60
C TYR A 169 14.93 -13.24 -0.78
N MET A 170 14.56 -12.97 -2.01
CA MET A 170 13.23 -12.58 -2.42
C MET A 170 12.52 -13.71 -3.16
N GLU A 171 11.24 -13.59 -3.36
CA GLU A 171 10.50 -14.45 -4.28
C GLU A 171 11.11 -14.41 -5.71
N ASN A 172 10.70 -15.34 -6.57
CA ASN A 172 11.19 -15.51 -7.94
C ASN A 172 12.73 -15.69 -8.05
N HIS A 173 13.36 -16.29 -7.01
CA HIS A 173 14.81 -16.53 -6.95
C HIS A 173 15.68 -15.27 -7.05
N LEU A 174 15.10 -14.12 -6.74
CA LEU A 174 15.82 -12.84 -6.69
C LEU A 174 16.55 -12.66 -5.37
N TYR A 175 17.58 -11.81 -5.38
CA TYR A 175 18.25 -11.40 -4.15
C TYR A 175 18.71 -9.95 -4.22
N ALA A 176 18.87 -9.32 -3.07
CA ALA A 176 19.41 -7.98 -2.93
C ALA A 176 20.52 -7.97 -1.86
N ASP A 177 21.58 -7.22 -2.08
CA ASP A 177 22.61 -7.04 -1.07
C ASP A 177 22.17 -6.06 0.02
N ILE A 178 22.65 -6.27 1.25
CA ILE A 178 22.49 -5.37 2.38
C ILE A 178 23.79 -4.61 2.60
N ALA A 179 23.77 -3.28 2.62
CA ALA A 179 24.93 -2.50 3.00
C ALA A 179 25.23 -2.73 4.50
N LEU A 180 26.49 -2.95 4.88
CA LEU A 180 26.92 -3.27 6.24
C LEU A 180 26.31 -2.31 7.30
N ARG A 181 26.34 -1.00 7.02
CA ARG A 181 25.77 0.04 7.91
C ARG A 181 24.25 0.00 8.02
N LYS A 182 23.54 -0.73 7.15
CA LYS A 182 22.08 -0.82 7.12
C LYS A 182 21.53 -2.11 7.70
N TYR A 183 22.40 -3.04 8.07
CA TYR A 183 21.95 -4.34 8.59
C TYR A 183 21.13 -4.20 9.87
N ASN A 184 21.63 -3.44 10.86
CA ASN A 184 20.91 -3.24 12.11
C ASN A 184 19.62 -2.45 11.92
N ASP A 185 19.62 -1.46 11.02
CA ASP A 185 18.43 -0.67 10.66
C ASP A 185 17.37 -1.57 9.99
N PHE A 186 17.78 -2.40 9.04
CA PHE A 186 16.90 -3.38 8.39
C PHE A 186 16.30 -4.37 9.39
N PHE A 187 17.12 -4.95 10.28
CA PHE A 187 16.65 -5.89 11.28
C PHE A 187 15.61 -5.31 12.25
N ASN A 188 15.73 -4.02 12.59
CA ASN A 188 14.76 -3.34 13.43
C ASN A 188 13.50 -2.88 12.68
N THR A 189 13.54 -2.86 11.35
CA THR A 189 12.42 -2.42 10.49
C THR A 189 11.55 -3.60 10.06
N TYR A 190 12.16 -4.76 9.84
CA TYR A 190 11.51 -6.00 9.46
C TYR A 190 11.09 -6.84 10.66
#